data_c605541809f532fc323dc2b4c0846e98
#
_entry.id   c605541809f532fc323dc2b4c0846e98
#
_cell.length_a   1.000
_cell.length_b   1.000
_cell.length_c   1.000
_cell.angle_alpha   90.00
_cell.angle_beta   90.00
_cell.angle_gamma   90.00
#
_symmetry.space_group_name_H-M   'P 1'
#
loop_
_entity.id
_entity.type
_entity.pdbx_description
1 polymer ?
#
loop_
_entity_poly.entity_id
_entity_poly.type
_entity_poly.pdbx_seq_one_letter_code
_entity_poly.pdbx_strand_id
1 'polypeptide(L)'
;VKHKKTLKRKKAKVARKHPKSAKRPSRKGAKKPEVKTGPLLASGLQQKNSILILDFGSQYTQLIARRVRENKVYSMIVSHKITADEIKKQAPKGLILSGGPASVYDEKSPKCDKGIFKLGIPILGICYGQQLIAQHFGGKVRRTKEREFGRQELFIDDHSDFFSGLPGNITCWMSHGDYVSSLPKGFVSLAHTLSTQNAAFASRDRKIFGVQFHPEVVHTARGSEIVSNFLYRICRCRPSWEMGAFIKDTVSHIRQMVGKDSVVCGLSGGVDSSVAAVLIHRAIGRQLRCIFVDNGLVRNREPEEIKTIFRGNFHMNLDFVNAQSRFLKRLKGVTDPEVKRKSIGDEFIKVFEEEAKKIRRVKYLAQGTLYPDVIESVSATGSPSAKIKTHHNVGGLPEKMNLKLIEPLRELFKDEVRELAKQLGLPQEIIHRQPFPGPGLAIRIVGEVTPERLQVLRDADDIFVSEIRKAGLYNDVWQSFCVLLCIKSVGVMGDERTYENVIALRCVSSSDGMTADWVRLDPALLGKVSSRIINEVKGINRVVYDISSKPPSTIEWE
;
A
#
# COMPACT_ATOMS: atom_id res chain seq x y z
N VAL A 1 -43.71 56.03 -20.94
CA VAL A 1 -43.92 56.78 -22.19
C VAL A 1 -42.67 56.64 -23.07
N LYS A 2 -42.78 55.86 -24.15
CA LYS A 2 -42.20 55.97 -25.52
C LYS A 2 -40.75 56.54 -25.65
N HIS A 3 -39.76 55.91 -26.30
CA HIS A 3 -39.74 55.63 -27.74
C HIS A 3 -38.57 54.69 -28.10
N LYS A 4 -38.86 53.73 -28.99
CA LYS A 4 -37.94 52.94 -29.81
C LYS A 4 -37.18 53.86 -30.78
N LYS A 5 -35.91 53.57 -31.06
CA LYS A 5 -35.28 53.82 -32.36
C LYS A 5 -34.28 52.73 -32.70
N THR A 6 -34.64 52.00 -33.72
CA THR A 6 -33.91 50.98 -34.50
C THR A 6 -32.82 51.64 -35.34
N LEU A 7 -31.62 51.10 -35.34
CA LEU A 7 -30.62 51.43 -36.35
C LEU A 7 -30.02 50.13 -36.91
N LYS A 8 -30.44 49.84 -38.16
CA LYS A 8 -29.86 48.84 -39.05
C LYS A 8 -28.43 49.24 -39.40
N ARG A 9 -27.43 48.37 -39.21
CA ARG A 9 -26.13 48.49 -39.87
C ARG A 9 -25.86 47.28 -40.75
N LYS A 10 -25.53 47.59 -41.99
CA LYS A 10 -25.23 46.69 -43.12
C LYS A 10 -24.01 45.81 -42.81
N LYS A 11 -24.14 44.53 -43.17
CA LYS A 11 -23.02 43.58 -43.23
C LYS A 11 -22.19 43.83 -44.49
N ALA A 12 -20.93 44.16 -44.34
CA ALA A 12 -19.94 44.08 -45.41
C ALA A 12 -19.20 42.75 -45.29
N LYS A 13 -19.29 41.89 -46.31
CA LYS A 13 -18.52 40.67 -46.47
C LYS A 13 -17.09 41.03 -46.87
N VAL A 14 -16.11 40.73 -46.02
CA VAL A 14 -14.72 40.70 -46.45
C VAL A 14 -14.28 39.24 -46.41
N ALA A 15 -14.02 38.67 -47.57
CA ALA A 15 -13.49 37.33 -47.75
C ALA A 15 -11.97 37.33 -47.41
N ARG A 16 -11.60 36.72 -46.33
CA ARG A 16 -10.18 36.42 -46.05
C ARG A 16 -9.87 35.00 -46.49
N LYS A 17 -9.02 34.87 -47.50
CA LYS A 17 -8.40 33.64 -47.93
C LYS A 17 -7.44 33.12 -46.81
N HIS A 18 -7.72 31.92 -46.28
CA HIS A 18 -6.78 31.21 -45.40
C HIS A 18 -5.73 30.48 -46.25
N PRO A 19 -4.45 30.52 -45.87
CA PRO A 19 -3.44 29.71 -46.51
C PRO A 19 -3.58 28.25 -46.04
N LYS A 20 -3.43 27.32 -46.98
CA LYS A 20 -3.48 25.86 -46.80
C LYS A 20 -2.40 25.43 -45.78
N SER A 21 -2.82 24.88 -44.66
CA SER A 21 -1.92 24.25 -43.68
C SER A 21 -1.27 22.99 -44.26
N ALA A 22 0.02 22.98 -44.36
CA ALA A 22 0.83 21.80 -44.69
C ALA A 22 0.58 20.69 -43.67
N LYS A 23 0.20 19.50 -44.13
CA LYS A 23 0.06 18.29 -43.32
C LYS A 23 1.43 17.92 -42.73
N ARG A 24 1.60 18.02 -41.40
CA ARG A 24 2.72 17.41 -40.68
C ARG A 24 2.61 15.88 -40.83
N PRO A 25 3.72 15.18 -41.12
CA PRO A 25 3.71 13.72 -41.14
C PRO A 25 3.40 13.18 -39.75
N SER A 26 2.46 12.23 -39.68
CA SER A 26 2.12 11.49 -38.46
C SER A 26 3.37 10.78 -37.94
N ARG A 27 3.87 11.18 -36.76
CA ARG A 27 4.84 10.39 -36.02
C ARG A 27 4.18 9.06 -35.66
N LYS A 28 4.59 7.99 -36.34
CA LYS A 28 4.32 6.60 -35.92
C LYS A 28 4.72 6.49 -34.46
N GLY A 29 3.78 6.10 -33.61
CA GLY A 29 3.99 5.91 -32.19
C GLY A 29 5.19 5.01 -31.95
N ALA A 30 6.23 5.56 -31.34
CA ALA A 30 7.30 4.77 -30.77
C ALA A 30 6.65 3.90 -29.66
N LYS A 31 6.64 2.59 -29.86
CA LYS A 31 6.31 1.63 -28.79
C LYS A 31 7.21 1.95 -27.61
N LYS A 32 6.65 2.33 -26.46
CA LYS A 32 7.38 2.42 -25.18
C LYS A 32 8.12 1.09 -25.01
N PRO A 33 9.41 1.10 -24.65
CA PRO A 33 10.09 -0.14 -24.33
C PRO A 33 9.37 -0.77 -23.14
N GLU A 34 8.80 -1.95 -23.33
CA GLU A 34 8.37 -2.82 -22.23
C GLU A 34 9.61 -3.12 -21.40
N VAL A 35 9.70 -2.51 -20.23
CA VAL A 35 10.68 -2.91 -19.23
C VAL A 35 10.25 -4.30 -18.76
N LYS A 36 10.83 -5.32 -19.35
CA LYS A 36 10.71 -6.70 -18.86
C LYS A 36 11.46 -6.78 -17.53
N THR A 37 10.87 -6.29 -16.48
CA THR A 37 11.22 -6.65 -15.11
C THR A 37 10.68 -8.05 -14.90
N GLY A 38 11.49 -9.07 -15.13
CA GLY A 38 11.16 -10.42 -14.68
C GLY A 38 10.97 -10.35 -13.16
N PRO A 39 9.92 -10.97 -12.59
CA PRO A 39 9.77 -11.02 -11.15
C PRO A 39 11.02 -11.64 -10.53
N LEU A 40 11.47 -11.13 -9.37
CA LEU A 40 12.35 -11.85 -8.46
C LEU A 40 11.54 -13.06 -7.97
N LEU A 41 11.56 -14.13 -8.75
CA LEU A 41 10.70 -15.27 -8.54
C LEU A 41 11.10 -15.97 -7.23
N ALA A 42 10.12 -16.17 -6.36
CA ALA A 42 10.17 -17.23 -5.37
C ALA A 42 10.80 -18.48 -6.01
N SER A 43 11.64 -19.21 -5.28
CA SER A 43 12.30 -20.40 -5.82
C SER A 43 11.29 -21.32 -6.51
N GLY A 44 11.68 -22.05 -7.52
CA GLY A 44 10.77 -22.93 -8.25
C GLY A 44 10.04 -23.96 -7.36
N LEU A 45 10.55 -24.22 -6.15
CA LEU A 45 9.92 -25.03 -5.10
C LEU A 45 8.76 -24.28 -4.42
N GLN A 46 8.90 -22.98 -4.19
CA GLN A 46 7.83 -22.15 -3.61
C GLN A 46 6.68 -21.94 -4.59
N GLN A 47 6.97 -21.81 -5.90
CA GLN A 47 5.94 -21.71 -6.93
C GLN A 47 5.05 -22.96 -6.98
N LYS A 48 5.64 -24.15 -6.91
CA LYS A 48 4.90 -25.42 -6.92
C LYS A 48 4.08 -25.68 -5.64
N ASN A 49 4.34 -24.93 -4.56
CA ASN A 49 3.59 -25.02 -3.30
C ASN A 49 2.84 -23.69 -3.04
N SER A 50 2.20 -23.16 -4.05
CA SER A 50 1.56 -21.84 -4.02
C SER A 50 0.05 -21.92 -4.24
N ILE A 51 -0.62 -20.83 -3.84
CA ILE A 51 -2.02 -20.54 -4.15
C ILE A 51 -2.07 -19.33 -5.08
N LEU A 52 -2.77 -19.47 -6.20
CA LEU A 52 -3.09 -18.33 -7.06
C LEU A 52 -4.45 -17.76 -6.67
N ILE A 53 -4.52 -16.44 -6.55
CA ILE A 53 -5.73 -15.71 -6.20
C ILE A 53 -6.13 -14.87 -7.41
N LEU A 54 -7.24 -15.23 -8.04
CA LEU A 54 -7.79 -14.50 -9.17
C LEU A 54 -8.56 -13.28 -8.65
N ASP A 55 -8.14 -12.09 -9.07
CA ASP A 55 -8.72 -10.82 -8.60
C ASP A 55 -9.89 -10.38 -9.48
N PHE A 56 -11.09 -10.35 -8.88
CA PHE A 56 -12.32 -9.86 -9.50
C PHE A 56 -12.69 -8.43 -9.05
N GLY A 57 -11.74 -7.70 -8.45
CA GLY A 57 -11.92 -6.30 -8.04
C GLY A 57 -12.40 -6.14 -6.59
N SER A 58 -12.22 -7.15 -5.74
CA SER A 58 -12.52 -7.03 -4.32
C SER A 58 -11.50 -6.16 -3.59
N GLN A 59 -11.99 -5.28 -2.73
CA GLN A 59 -11.13 -4.58 -1.77
C GLN A 59 -10.41 -5.54 -0.79
N TYR A 60 -10.89 -6.78 -0.65
CA TYR A 60 -10.34 -7.79 0.27
C TYR A 60 -9.37 -8.77 -0.40
N THR A 61 -9.10 -8.65 -1.71
CA THR A 61 -8.19 -9.58 -2.42
C THR A 61 -6.81 -9.66 -1.76
N GLN A 62 -6.27 -8.53 -1.31
CA GLN A 62 -4.99 -8.49 -0.60
C GLN A 62 -5.06 -9.20 0.76
N LEU A 63 -6.19 -9.11 1.47
CA LEU A 63 -6.39 -9.82 2.74
C LEU A 63 -6.42 -11.33 2.55
N ILE A 64 -7.02 -11.83 1.45
CA ILE A 64 -6.99 -13.26 1.10
C ILE A 64 -5.53 -13.72 0.96
N ALA A 65 -4.73 -12.98 0.18
CA ALA A 65 -3.32 -13.31 -0.03
C ALA A 65 -2.53 -13.32 1.28
N ARG A 66 -2.78 -12.33 2.15
CA ARG A 66 -2.15 -12.23 3.45
C ARG A 66 -2.53 -13.40 4.37
N ARG A 67 -3.82 -13.79 4.43
CA ARG A 67 -4.28 -14.97 5.21
C ARG A 67 -3.61 -16.27 4.76
N VAL A 68 -3.42 -16.45 3.45
CA VAL A 68 -2.68 -17.61 2.92
C VAL A 68 -1.22 -17.60 3.41
N ARG A 69 -0.55 -16.44 3.41
CA ARG A 69 0.85 -16.30 3.84
C ARG A 69 1.04 -16.39 5.35
N GLU A 70 0.09 -15.91 6.14
CA GLU A 70 0.06 -16.15 7.59
C GLU A 70 0.06 -17.65 7.93
N ASN A 71 -0.54 -18.48 7.05
CA ASN A 71 -0.45 -19.92 7.09
C ASN A 71 0.83 -20.49 6.44
N LYS A 72 1.89 -19.68 6.28
CA LYS A 72 3.19 -20.10 5.72
C LYS A 72 3.11 -20.77 4.35
N VAL A 73 2.13 -20.41 3.55
CA VAL A 73 1.98 -20.83 2.15
C VAL A 73 2.14 -19.60 1.24
N TYR A 74 2.95 -19.75 0.20
CA TYR A 74 3.13 -18.66 -0.77
C TYR A 74 1.84 -18.41 -1.55
N SER A 75 1.49 -17.14 -1.73
CA SER A 75 0.32 -16.72 -2.51
C SER A 75 0.68 -15.63 -3.51
N MET A 76 0.01 -15.63 -4.64
CA MET A 76 0.15 -14.60 -5.67
C MET A 76 -1.22 -14.17 -6.19
N ILE A 77 -1.43 -12.86 -6.25
CA ILE A 77 -2.62 -12.28 -6.87
C ILE A 77 -2.37 -12.14 -8.36
N VAL A 78 -3.31 -12.63 -9.16
CA VAL A 78 -3.27 -12.60 -10.62
C VAL A 78 -4.57 -12.03 -11.17
N SER A 79 -4.51 -11.47 -12.37
CA SER A 79 -5.72 -10.98 -13.05
C SER A 79 -6.73 -12.12 -13.26
N HIS A 80 -8.03 -11.84 -13.10
CA HIS A 80 -9.10 -12.78 -13.47
C HIS A 80 -9.04 -13.23 -14.94
N LYS A 81 -8.29 -12.52 -15.79
CA LYS A 81 -8.10 -12.84 -17.22
C LYS A 81 -7.00 -13.88 -17.48
N ILE A 82 -6.30 -14.35 -16.44
CA ILE A 82 -5.29 -15.41 -16.59
C ILE A 82 -5.91 -16.65 -17.21
N THR A 83 -5.20 -17.24 -18.16
CA THR A 83 -5.66 -18.44 -18.86
C THR A 83 -5.37 -19.73 -18.09
N ALA A 84 -6.15 -20.77 -18.36
CA ALA A 84 -5.90 -22.11 -17.78
C ALA A 84 -4.50 -22.63 -18.11
N ASP A 85 -3.97 -22.35 -19.31
CA ASP A 85 -2.63 -22.76 -19.72
C ASP A 85 -1.53 -22.02 -18.94
N GLU A 86 -1.71 -20.73 -18.64
CA GLU A 86 -0.78 -19.96 -17.80
C GLU A 86 -0.78 -20.49 -16.37
N ILE A 87 -1.95 -20.82 -15.81
CA ILE A 87 -2.07 -21.44 -14.48
C ILE A 87 -1.39 -22.81 -14.47
N LYS A 88 -1.62 -23.64 -15.50
CA LYS A 88 -0.99 -24.96 -15.63
C LYS A 88 0.53 -24.88 -15.64
N LYS A 89 1.12 -23.87 -16.31
CA LYS A 89 2.57 -23.62 -16.31
C LYS A 89 3.11 -23.27 -14.92
N GLN A 90 2.34 -22.55 -14.11
CA GLN A 90 2.72 -22.19 -12.74
C GLN A 90 2.54 -23.34 -11.76
N ALA A 91 1.71 -24.35 -12.09
CA ALA A 91 1.44 -25.55 -11.31
C ALA A 91 1.13 -25.28 -9.82
N PRO A 92 0.17 -24.38 -9.49
CA PRO A 92 -0.18 -24.10 -8.10
C PRO A 92 -0.89 -25.30 -7.46
N LYS A 93 -0.92 -25.34 -6.12
CA LYS A 93 -1.64 -26.34 -5.33
C LYS A 93 -3.14 -26.06 -5.26
N GLY A 94 -3.57 -24.82 -5.41
CA GLY A 94 -4.97 -24.42 -5.37
C GLY A 94 -5.20 -23.05 -5.98
N LEU A 95 -6.46 -22.76 -6.26
CA LEU A 95 -6.94 -21.46 -6.74
C LEU A 95 -7.92 -20.86 -5.74
N ILE A 96 -7.88 -19.54 -5.56
CA ILE A 96 -8.93 -18.80 -4.86
C ILE A 96 -9.51 -17.77 -5.83
N LEU A 97 -10.81 -17.78 -6.01
CA LEU A 97 -11.56 -16.78 -6.75
C LEU A 97 -12.04 -15.73 -5.73
N SER A 98 -11.56 -14.50 -5.82
CA SER A 98 -11.89 -13.45 -4.86
C SER A 98 -13.35 -13.01 -4.93
N GLY A 99 -13.78 -12.20 -3.99
CA GLY A 99 -14.98 -11.40 -4.10
C GLY A 99 -14.88 -10.36 -5.22
N GLY A 100 -15.95 -9.59 -5.41
CA GLY A 100 -16.00 -8.50 -6.39
C GLY A 100 -17.27 -7.66 -6.22
N PRO A 101 -17.28 -6.41 -6.69
CA PRO A 101 -18.41 -5.51 -6.56
C PRO A 101 -19.54 -5.76 -7.58
N ALA A 102 -19.27 -6.57 -8.62
CA ALA A 102 -20.20 -6.82 -9.72
C ALA A 102 -21.20 -7.93 -9.40
N SER A 103 -22.35 -7.93 -10.06
CA SER A 103 -23.25 -9.08 -10.11
C SER A 103 -22.84 -10.03 -11.24
N VAL A 104 -22.94 -11.34 -11.03
CA VAL A 104 -22.63 -12.34 -12.06
C VAL A 104 -23.55 -12.23 -13.30
N TYR A 105 -24.65 -11.52 -13.18
CA TYR A 105 -25.62 -11.27 -14.26
C TYR A 105 -25.30 -10.05 -15.10
N ASP A 106 -24.41 -9.17 -14.62
CA ASP A 106 -24.05 -7.99 -15.39
C ASP A 106 -23.21 -8.39 -16.61
N GLU A 107 -23.57 -7.90 -17.81
CA GLU A 107 -22.85 -8.24 -19.04
C GLU A 107 -21.36 -7.92 -18.99
N LYS A 108 -21.00 -6.84 -18.29
CA LYS A 108 -19.62 -6.37 -18.10
C LYS A 108 -18.94 -6.94 -16.86
N SER A 109 -19.58 -7.89 -16.16
CA SER A 109 -19.00 -8.50 -14.97
C SER A 109 -17.69 -9.26 -15.31
N PRO A 110 -16.67 -9.18 -14.45
CA PRO A 110 -15.40 -9.87 -14.68
C PRO A 110 -15.61 -11.39 -14.63
N LYS A 111 -15.15 -12.09 -15.67
CA LYS A 111 -15.24 -13.54 -15.80
C LYS A 111 -13.85 -14.14 -15.94
N CYS A 112 -13.65 -15.36 -15.50
CA CYS A 112 -12.41 -16.11 -15.71
C CYS A 112 -12.51 -17.07 -16.91
N ASP A 113 -11.38 -17.59 -17.32
CA ASP A 113 -11.30 -18.67 -18.29
C ASP A 113 -12.00 -19.94 -17.72
N LYS A 114 -13.00 -20.44 -18.44
CA LYS A 114 -13.75 -21.65 -18.05
C LYS A 114 -12.86 -22.90 -17.97
N GLY A 115 -11.73 -22.90 -18.63
CA GLY A 115 -10.74 -23.99 -18.59
C GLY A 115 -10.17 -24.23 -17.20
N ILE A 116 -10.19 -23.22 -16.30
CA ILE A 116 -9.66 -23.36 -14.93
C ILE A 116 -10.39 -24.45 -14.13
N PHE A 117 -11.70 -24.61 -14.34
CA PHE A 117 -12.51 -25.63 -13.66
C PHE A 117 -12.22 -27.06 -14.12
N LYS A 118 -11.47 -27.21 -15.22
CA LYS A 118 -11.05 -28.52 -15.77
C LYS A 118 -9.62 -28.90 -15.40
N LEU A 119 -8.88 -28.02 -14.68
CA LEU A 119 -7.48 -28.27 -14.32
C LEU A 119 -7.30 -29.36 -13.26
N GLY A 120 -8.37 -29.74 -12.55
CA GLY A 120 -8.31 -30.75 -11.49
C GLY A 120 -7.64 -30.31 -10.19
N ILE A 121 -7.30 -29.02 -10.08
CA ILE A 121 -6.76 -28.38 -8.87
C ILE A 121 -7.90 -27.91 -7.96
N PRO A 122 -7.74 -27.93 -6.62
CA PRO A 122 -8.72 -27.38 -5.69
C PRO A 122 -9.01 -25.91 -5.94
N ILE A 123 -10.29 -25.52 -5.88
CA ILE A 123 -10.76 -24.15 -6.09
C ILE A 123 -11.65 -23.73 -4.92
N LEU A 124 -11.40 -22.54 -4.35
CA LEU A 124 -12.26 -21.86 -3.39
C LEU A 124 -12.79 -20.56 -3.99
N GLY A 125 -14.12 -20.42 -4.09
CA GLY A 125 -14.76 -19.15 -4.45
C GLY A 125 -15.25 -18.42 -3.21
N ILE A 126 -14.91 -17.13 -3.09
CA ILE A 126 -15.35 -16.27 -1.99
C ILE A 126 -16.32 -15.23 -2.54
N CYS A 127 -17.53 -15.11 -1.96
CA CYS A 127 -18.55 -14.14 -2.31
C CYS A 127 -18.86 -14.16 -3.83
N TYR A 128 -18.41 -13.18 -4.60
CA TYR A 128 -18.55 -13.19 -6.06
C TYR A 128 -17.97 -14.46 -6.70
N GLY A 129 -16.81 -14.92 -6.24
CA GLY A 129 -16.19 -16.17 -6.72
C GLY A 129 -17.06 -17.40 -6.48
N GLN A 130 -17.78 -17.48 -5.35
CA GLN A 130 -18.77 -18.52 -5.08
C GLN A 130 -19.92 -18.48 -6.10
N GLN A 131 -20.46 -17.30 -6.35
CA GLN A 131 -21.57 -17.11 -7.29
C GLN A 131 -21.15 -17.46 -8.73
N LEU A 132 -19.91 -17.09 -9.11
CA LEU A 132 -19.34 -17.43 -10.42
C LEU A 132 -19.20 -18.95 -10.60
N ILE A 133 -18.76 -19.68 -9.58
CA ILE A 133 -18.71 -21.17 -9.57
C ILE A 133 -20.12 -21.71 -9.74
N ALA A 134 -21.09 -21.26 -8.93
CA ALA A 134 -22.46 -21.75 -9.01
C ALA A 134 -23.05 -21.53 -10.41
N GLN A 135 -22.89 -20.34 -11.00
CA GLN A 135 -23.36 -20.05 -12.35
C GLN A 135 -22.68 -20.93 -13.42
N HIS A 136 -21.35 -21.13 -13.32
CA HIS A 136 -20.60 -21.95 -14.27
C HIS A 136 -21.11 -23.40 -14.35
N PHE A 137 -21.44 -24.00 -13.21
CA PHE A 137 -21.90 -25.38 -13.12
C PHE A 137 -23.43 -25.53 -13.24
N GLY A 138 -24.18 -24.45 -13.53
CA GLY A 138 -25.62 -24.49 -13.79
C GLY A 138 -26.49 -24.30 -12.54
N GLY A 139 -25.94 -23.84 -11.45
CA GLY A 139 -26.68 -23.37 -10.28
C GLY A 139 -27.39 -22.03 -10.55
N LYS A 140 -28.23 -21.60 -9.61
CA LYS A 140 -28.98 -20.34 -9.74
C LYS A 140 -28.54 -19.35 -8.69
N VAL A 141 -28.18 -18.14 -9.11
CA VAL A 141 -27.92 -16.98 -8.28
C VAL A 141 -29.16 -16.10 -8.31
N ARG A 142 -29.53 -15.43 -7.25
CA ARG A 142 -30.67 -14.50 -7.19
C ARG A 142 -30.29 -13.26 -6.40
N ARG A 143 -30.89 -12.14 -6.75
CA ARG A 143 -30.87 -10.95 -5.88
C ARG A 143 -31.75 -11.22 -4.66
N THR A 144 -31.24 -10.92 -3.49
CA THR A 144 -32.06 -10.97 -2.28
C THR A 144 -32.85 -9.68 -2.10
N LYS A 145 -34.04 -9.79 -1.52
CA LYS A 145 -34.81 -8.62 -1.06
C LYS A 145 -34.20 -8.05 0.22
N GLU A 146 -33.65 -8.92 1.05
CA GLU A 146 -32.97 -8.59 2.29
C GLU A 146 -31.46 -8.78 2.08
N ARG A 147 -30.74 -7.65 1.98
CA ARG A 147 -29.30 -7.65 1.80
C ARG A 147 -28.63 -8.08 3.09
N GLU A 148 -27.62 -8.95 3.02
CA GLU A 148 -26.81 -9.32 4.17
C GLU A 148 -25.51 -8.52 4.19
N PHE A 149 -25.40 -7.59 5.13
CA PHE A 149 -24.18 -6.82 5.41
C PHE A 149 -23.85 -6.90 6.89
N GLY A 150 -22.56 -7.08 7.20
CA GLY A 150 -22.09 -7.12 8.57
C GLY A 150 -22.04 -8.53 9.17
N ARG A 151 -22.17 -8.61 10.46
CA ARG A 151 -22.07 -9.85 11.23
C ARG A 151 -23.34 -10.69 11.09
N GLN A 152 -23.17 -11.96 10.72
CA GLN A 152 -24.24 -12.96 10.68
C GLN A 152 -23.78 -14.23 11.40
N GLU A 153 -24.73 -15.03 11.88
CA GLU A 153 -24.47 -16.34 12.43
C GLU A 153 -24.48 -17.38 11.31
N LEU A 154 -23.38 -18.14 11.21
CA LEU A 154 -23.20 -19.22 10.26
C LEU A 154 -23.36 -20.56 10.97
N PHE A 155 -24.33 -21.36 10.55
CA PHE A 155 -24.56 -22.72 11.02
C PHE A 155 -23.83 -23.70 10.11
N ILE A 156 -22.95 -24.51 10.68
CA ILE A 156 -22.11 -25.46 9.94
C ILE A 156 -22.80 -26.83 9.94
N ASP A 157 -23.15 -27.30 8.75
CA ASP A 157 -23.85 -28.58 8.54
C ASP A 157 -22.89 -29.75 8.28
N ASP A 158 -21.67 -29.47 7.80
CA ASP A 158 -20.65 -30.46 7.47
C ASP A 158 -19.28 -30.08 8.03
N HIS A 159 -18.79 -30.86 8.97
CA HIS A 159 -17.52 -30.67 9.68
C HIS A 159 -16.36 -31.54 9.13
N SER A 160 -16.53 -32.17 7.96
CA SER A 160 -15.60 -33.23 7.52
C SER A 160 -14.21 -32.73 7.13
N ASP A 161 -14.09 -31.70 6.31
CA ASP A 161 -12.81 -31.21 5.79
C ASP A 161 -12.66 -29.70 5.88
N PHE A 162 -13.47 -28.94 5.14
CA PHE A 162 -13.36 -27.49 5.04
C PHE A 162 -13.66 -26.78 6.37
N PHE A 163 -14.62 -27.29 7.13
CA PHE A 163 -14.98 -26.79 8.46
C PHE A 163 -14.49 -27.68 9.62
N SER A 164 -13.54 -28.57 9.36
CA SER A 164 -13.00 -29.47 10.39
C SER A 164 -12.43 -28.69 11.58
N GLY A 165 -12.82 -29.09 12.79
CA GLY A 165 -12.36 -28.49 14.04
C GLY A 165 -13.07 -27.19 14.45
N LEU A 166 -14.07 -26.75 13.67
CA LEU A 166 -14.89 -25.58 14.05
C LEU A 166 -16.13 -26.03 14.86
N PRO A 167 -16.68 -25.14 15.72
CA PRO A 167 -17.96 -25.40 16.41
C PRO A 167 -19.14 -25.42 15.42
N GLY A 168 -20.32 -25.87 15.87
CA GLY A 168 -21.52 -25.95 15.03
C GLY A 168 -22.02 -24.62 14.49
N ASN A 169 -21.68 -23.51 15.13
CA ASN A 169 -21.97 -22.16 14.66
C ASN A 169 -20.80 -21.21 14.94
N ILE A 170 -20.64 -20.22 14.08
CA ILE A 170 -19.64 -19.14 14.20
C ILE A 170 -20.22 -17.82 13.69
N THR A 171 -19.71 -16.70 14.19
CA THR A 171 -19.99 -15.39 13.56
C THR A 171 -19.20 -15.26 12.27
N CYS A 172 -19.85 -14.90 11.17
CA CYS A 172 -19.20 -14.60 9.89
C CYS A 172 -19.52 -13.17 9.42
N TRP A 173 -18.71 -12.66 8.50
CA TRP A 173 -18.91 -11.36 7.88
C TRP A 173 -19.48 -11.51 6.48
N MET A 174 -20.70 -11.01 6.29
CA MET A 174 -21.40 -10.97 5.02
C MET A 174 -21.28 -9.59 4.37
N SER A 175 -21.23 -9.56 3.03
CA SER A 175 -21.20 -8.32 2.24
C SER A 175 -21.72 -8.58 0.83
N HIS A 176 -23.03 -8.92 0.73
CA HIS A 176 -23.60 -9.29 -0.57
C HIS A 176 -25.05 -8.85 -0.75
N GLY A 177 -25.44 -8.65 -2.02
CA GLY A 177 -26.83 -8.46 -2.46
C GLY A 177 -27.35 -9.60 -3.32
N ASP A 178 -26.47 -10.50 -3.76
CA ASP A 178 -26.79 -11.69 -4.56
C ASP A 178 -26.37 -12.94 -3.79
N TYR A 179 -27.12 -14.04 -3.91
CA TYR A 179 -26.84 -15.30 -3.22
C TYR A 179 -27.15 -16.52 -4.10
N VAL A 180 -26.52 -17.64 -3.80
CA VAL A 180 -26.76 -18.93 -4.50
C VAL A 180 -28.06 -19.54 -3.98
N SER A 181 -29.15 -19.41 -4.75
CA SER A 181 -30.47 -19.90 -4.39
C SER A 181 -30.69 -21.40 -4.71
N SER A 182 -29.92 -21.96 -5.64
CA SER A 182 -29.97 -23.37 -6.00
C SER A 182 -28.59 -23.85 -6.38
N LEU A 183 -28.14 -24.92 -5.75
CA LEU A 183 -26.86 -25.54 -6.03
C LEU A 183 -26.83 -26.21 -7.40
N PRO A 184 -25.67 -26.27 -8.06
CA PRO A 184 -25.48 -27.07 -9.26
C PRO A 184 -25.62 -28.57 -8.97
N LYS A 185 -25.96 -29.36 -10.01
CA LYS A 185 -25.97 -30.81 -9.88
C LYS A 185 -24.56 -31.31 -9.47
N GLY A 186 -24.52 -32.17 -8.46
CA GLY A 186 -23.26 -32.70 -7.93
C GLY A 186 -22.58 -31.83 -6.86
N PHE A 187 -23.27 -30.81 -6.36
CA PHE A 187 -22.82 -30.00 -5.22
C PHE A 187 -23.69 -30.24 -4.01
N VAL A 188 -23.13 -30.03 -2.82
CA VAL A 188 -23.80 -30.16 -1.53
C VAL A 188 -23.60 -28.92 -0.68
N SER A 189 -24.59 -28.53 0.11
CA SER A 189 -24.47 -27.46 1.10
C SER A 189 -23.59 -27.92 2.25
N LEU A 190 -22.78 -27.01 2.78
CA LEU A 190 -21.89 -27.24 3.93
C LEU A 190 -22.25 -26.37 5.13
N ALA A 191 -22.89 -25.21 4.87
CA ALA A 191 -23.29 -24.27 5.93
C ALA A 191 -24.34 -23.31 5.39
N HIS A 192 -25.16 -22.77 6.31
CA HIS A 192 -26.23 -21.82 6.02
C HIS A 192 -26.27 -20.69 7.06
N THR A 193 -26.94 -19.59 6.72
CA THR A 193 -27.42 -18.57 7.66
C THR A 193 -28.94 -18.59 7.69
N LEU A 194 -29.56 -17.78 8.53
CA LEU A 194 -31.03 -17.70 8.58
C LEU A 194 -31.65 -17.26 7.24
N SER A 195 -30.93 -16.46 6.44
CA SER A 195 -31.40 -15.90 5.17
C SER A 195 -30.71 -16.51 3.92
N THR A 196 -29.54 -17.14 4.07
CA THR A 196 -28.78 -17.74 2.96
C THR A 196 -28.58 -19.24 3.18
N GLN A 197 -29.43 -20.06 2.53
CA GLN A 197 -29.43 -21.53 2.62
C GLN A 197 -28.09 -22.15 2.18
N ASN A 198 -27.39 -21.56 1.22
CA ASN A 198 -26.13 -22.07 0.67
C ASN A 198 -25.01 -21.10 0.94
N ALA A 199 -24.82 -20.73 2.21
CA ALA A 199 -23.74 -19.85 2.62
C ALA A 199 -22.35 -20.45 2.39
N ALA A 200 -22.27 -21.80 2.40
CA ALA A 200 -21.11 -22.54 1.91
C ALA A 200 -21.56 -23.81 1.19
N PHE A 201 -20.80 -24.21 0.16
CA PHE A 201 -21.02 -25.45 -0.57
C PHE A 201 -19.73 -26.09 -1.04
N ALA A 202 -19.78 -27.37 -1.41
CA ALA A 202 -18.70 -28.08 -2.09
C ALA A 202 -19.22 -28.97 -3.22
N SER A 203 -18.37 -29.25 -4.21
CA SER A 203 -18.57 -30.35 -5.15
C SER A 203 -18.43 -31.70 -4.43
N ARG A 204 -19.13 -32.75 -4.88
CA ARG A 204 -19.08 -34.07 -4.24
C ARG A 204 -17.69 -34.71 -4.25
N ASP A 205 -16.85 -34.36 -5.22
CA ASP A 205 -15.45 -34.82 -5.28
C ASP A 205 -14.52 -34.00 -4.35
N ARG A 206 -15.07 -33.05 -3.60
CA ARG A 206 -14.36 -32.18 -2.62
C ARG A 206 -13.16 -31.44 -3.22
N LYS A 207 -13.27 -30.98 -4.46
CA LYS A 207 -12.26 -30.16 -5.12
C LYS A 207 -12.68 -28.70 -5.29
N ILE A 208 -13.98 -28.43 -5.38
CA ILE A 208 -14.50 -27.08 -5.60
C ILE A 208 -15.35 -26.68 -4.41
N PHE A 209 -15.00 -25.55 -3.80
CA PHE A 209 -15.66 -24.99 -2.63
C PHE A 209 -16.12 -23.57 -2.93
N GLY A 210 -17.20 -23.16 -2.30
CA GLY A 210 -17.69 -21.79 -2.36
C GLY A 210 -18.22 -21.34 -1.01
N VAL A 211 -17.88 -20.10 -0.62
CA VAL A 211 -18.38 -19.43 0.57
C VAL A 211 -18.92 -18.05 0.23
N GLN A 212 -20.11 -17.70 0.74
CA GLN A 212 -20.71 -16.39 0.52
C GLN A 212 -20.10 -15.33 1.44
N PHE A 213 -19.69 -15.72 2.62
CA PHE A 213 -19.03 -14.86 3.61
C PHE A 213 -17.54 -14.68 3.31
N HIS A 214 -16.91 -13.76 4.03
CA HIS A 214 -15.50 -13.42 3.90
C HIS A 214 -14.66 -14.03 5.04
N PRO A 215 -14.02 -15.19 4.85
CA PRO A 215 -13.17 -15.81 5.88
C PRO A 215 -11.86 -15.04 6.10
N GLU A 216 -11.46 -14.18 5.16
CA GLU A 216 -10.23 -13.42 5.20
C GLU A 216 -10.28 -12.22 6.16
N VAL A 217 -11.45 -11.71 6.50
CA VAL A 217 -11.59 -10.53 7.36
C VAL A 217 -11.59 -10.89 8.85
N VAL A 218 -11.14 -9.98 9.69
CA VAL A 218 -11.04 -10.18 11.16
C VAL A 218 -12.41 -10.38 11.85
N HIS A 219 -13.49 -9.94 11.21
CA HIS A 219 -14.84 -10.04 11.74
C HIS A 219 -15.47 -11.44 11.57
N THR A 220 -14.87 -12.31 10.75
CA THR A 220 -15.26 -13.73 10.68
C THR A 220 -14.49 -14.50 11.74
N ALA A 221 -15.22 -14.96 12.75
CA ALA A 221 -14.65 -15.77 13.82
C ALA A 221 -14.04 -17.05 13.23
N ARG A 222 -12.81 -17.35 13.64
CA ARG A 222 -12.06 -18.53 13.17
C ARG A 222 -11.88 -18.62 11.64
N GLY A 223 -12.00 -17.50 10.91
CA GLY A 223 -11.81 -17.45 9.46
C GLY A 223 -10.42 -17.93 9.02
N SER A 224 -9.38 -17.69 9.81
CA SER A 224 -8.03 -18.21 9.56
C SER A 224 -7.97 -19.75 9.56
N GLU A 225 -8.77 -20.42 10.39
CA GLU A 225 -8.83 -21.88 10.44
C GLU A 225 -9.54 -22.46 9.22
N ILE A 226 -10.57 -21.78 8.71
CA ILE A 226 -11.23 -22.14 7.45
C ILE A 226 -10.23 -22.08 6.30
N VAL A 227 -9.46 -21.00 6.20
CA VAL A 227 -8.40 -20.85 5.20
C VAL A 227 -7.33 -21.95 5.40
N SER A 228 -6.92 -22.21 6.63
CA SER A 228 -5.96 -23.27 6.97
C SER A 228 -6.43 -24.66 6.50
N ASN A 229 -7.70 -24.99 6.73
CA ASN A 229 -8.29 -26.24 6.28
C ASN A 229 -8.25 -26.36 4.75
N PHE A 230 -8.60 -25.30 4.02
CA PHE A 230 -8.46 -25.28 2.57
C PHE A 230 -7.03 -25.54 2.12
N LEU A 231 -6.05 -24.85 2.72
CA LEU A 231 -4.65 -24.96 2.35
C LEU A 231 -4.07 -26.35 2.64
N TYR A 232 -4.27 -26.86 3.85
CA TYR A 232 -3.56 -28.05 4.32
C TYR A 232 -4.32 -29.36 4.09
N ARG A 233 -5.64 -29.35 4.28
CA ARG A 233 -6.46 -30.56 4.12
C ARG A 233 -6.86 -30.79 2.67
N ILE A 234 -7.23 -29.72 1.95
CA ILE A 234 -7.77 -29.82 0.59
C ILE A 234 -6.66 -29.64 -0.44
N CYS A 235 -5.91 -28.54 -0.42
CA CYS A 235 -4.82 -28.28 -1.37
C CYS A 235 -3.54 -29.09 -1.10
N ARG A 236 -3.41 -29.68 0.10
CA ARG A 236 -2.20 -30.44 0.52
C ARG A 236 -0.94 -29.57 0.41
N CYS A 237 -1.04 -28.28 0.73
CA CYS A 237 0.10 -27.40 0.84
C CYS A 237 1.01 -27.81 2.01
N ARG A 238 2.27 -27.37 1.95
CA ARG A 238 3.23 -27.51 3.05
C ARG A 238 3.59 -26.11 3.57
N PRO A 239 3.80 -25.94 4.88
CA PRO A 239 4.29 -24.66 5.42
C PRO A 239 5.75 -24.48 4.98
N SER A 240 5.98 -23.66 3.95
CA SER A 240 7.31 -23.43 3.35
C SER A 240 7.64 -21.96 3.12
N TRP A 241 6.68 -21.08 3.31
CA TRP A 241 6.90 -19.64 3.18
C TRP A 241 7.49 -19.09 4.49
N GLU A 242 8.83 -18.99 4.52
CA GLU A 242 9.61 -18.52 5.68
C GLU A 242 10.63 -17.47 5.24
N MET A 243 10.78 -16.41 6.04
CA MET A 243 11.69 -15.31 5.71
C MET A 243 13.16 -15.74 5.65
N GLY A 244 13.57 -16.73 6.43
CA GLY A 244 14.93 -17.27 6.35
C GLY A 244 15.27 -17.93 5.02
N ALA A 245 14.34 -18.67 4.43
CA ALA A 245 14.47 -19.23 3.08
C ALA A 245 14.46 -18.12 2.03
N PHE A 246 13.53 -17.17 2.17
CA PHE A 246 13.44 -16.00 1.28
C PHE A 246 14.76 -15.21 1.23
N ILE A 247 15.41 -14.96 2.38
CA ILE A 247 16.71 -14.27 2.43
C ILE A 247 17.75 -15.02 1.58
N LYS A 248 17.89 -16.34 1.76
CA LYS A 248 18.89 -17.14 1.04
C LYS A 248 18.67 -17.09 -0.48
N ASP A 249 17.43 -17.28 -0.90
CA ASP A 249 17.07 -17.31 -2.32
C ASP A 249 17.26 -15.94 -2.96
N THR A 250 16.80 -14.87 -2.30
CA THR A 250 16.93 -13.50 -2.80
C THR A 250 18.38 -13.05 -2.87
N VAL A 251 19.19 -13.34 -1.86
CA VAL A 251 20.64 -13.04 -1.86
C VAL A 251 21.33 -13.76 -3.01
N SER A 252 21.05 -15.04 -3.23
CA SER A 252 21.62 -15.80 -4.34
C SER A 252 21.25 -15.21 -5.69
N HIS A 253 19.97 -14.87 -5.88
CA HIS A 253 19.46 -14.29 -7.11
C HIS A 253 20.06 -12.91 -7.41
N ILE A 254 20.10 -12.01 -6.41
CA ILE A 254 20.70 -10.68 -6.56
C ILE A 254 22.19 -10.81 -6.94
N ARG A 255 22.93 -11.71 -6.29
CA ARG A 255 24.35 -11.94 -6.59
C ARG A 255 24.56 -12.40 -8.03
N GLN A 256 23.72 -13.31 -8.52
CA GLN A 256 23.76 -13.80 -9.88
C GLN A 256 23.38 -12.71 -10.90
N MET A 257 22.34 -11.91 -10.60
CA MET A 257 21.84 -10.84 -11.47
C MET A 257 22.87 -9.71 -11.61
N VAL A 258 23.45 -9.26 -10.51
CA VAL A 258 24.34 -8.10 -10.46
C VAL A 258 25.73 -8.44 -11.00
N GLY A 259 26.25 -9.63 -10.71
CA GLY A 259 27.58 -10.04 -11.14
C GLY A 259 28.67 -9.07 -10.68
N LYS A 260 29.34 -8.40 -11.62
CA LYS A 260 30.43 -7.43 -11.37
C LYS A 260 30.00 -5.96 -11.42
N ASP A 261 28.71 -5.69 -11.65
CA ASP A 261 28.20 -4.32 -11.78
C ASP A 261 27.89 -3.71 -10.40
N SER A 262 27.59 -2.42 -10.37
CA SER A 262 27.25 -1.69 -9.16
C SER A 262 25.75 -1.41 -9.08
N VAL A 263 25.25 -1.36 -7.85
CA VAL A 263 23.86 -1.02 -7.52
C VAL A 263 23.87 0.28 -6.74
N VAL A 264 22.95 1.19 -7.07
CA VAL A 264 22.68 2.40 -6.29
C VAL A 264 21.31 2.25 -5.58
N CYS A 265 21.23 2.70 -4.34
CA CYS A 265 20.02 2.67 -3.53
C CYS A 265 19.80 4.02 -2.87
N GLY A 266 18.60 4.59 -3.06
CA GLY A 266 18.16 5.73 -2.25
C GLY A 266 17.73 5.25 -0.86
N LEU A 267 18.43 5.69 0.18
CA LEU A 267 18.13 5.33 1.55
C LEU A 267 17.33 6.44 2.22
N SER A 268 16.04 6.22 2.44
CA SER A 268 15.15 7.20 3.08
C SER A 268 15.10 7.08 4.61
N GLY A 269 15.72 6.05 5.19
CA GLY A 269 15.60 5.74 6.61
C GLY A 269 14.29 5.02 6.99
N GLY A 270 13.34 4.85 6.08
CA GLY A 270 12.17 4.02 6.27
C GLY A 270 12.52 2.53 6.26
N VAL A 271 11.71 1.69 6.93
CA VAL A 271 11.98 0.25 7.06
C VAL A 271 12.18 -0.44 5.70
N ASP A 272 11.40 -0.08 4.68
CA ASP A 272 11.44 -0.75 3.37
C ASP A 272 12.75 -0.50 2.62
N SER A 273 13.17 0.77 2.51
CA SER A 273 14.46 1.13 1.90
C SER A 273 15.64 0.54 2.68
N SER A 274 15.52 0.48 4.02
CA SER A 274 16.54 -0.07 4.90
C SER A 274 16.69 -1.58 4.73
N VAL A 275 15.58 -2.32 4.71
CA VAL A 275 15.58 -3.78 4.49
C VAL A 275 16.10 -4.12 3.10
N ALA A 276 15.65 -3.40 2.06
CA ALA A 276 16.14 -3.58 0.70
C ALA A 276 17.66 -3.37 0.62
N ALA A 277 18.16 -2.28 1.22
CA ALA A 277 19.58 -1.96 1.23
C ALA A 277 20.41 -3.04 1.97
N VAL A 278 20.00 -3.47 3.18
CA VAL A 278 20.72 -4.49 3.95
C VAL A 278 20.70 -5.83 3.24
N LEU A 279 19.58 -6.23 2.65
CA LEU A 279 19.46 -7.48 1.89
C LEU A 279 20.39 -7.50 0.66
N ILE A 280 20.42 -6.40 -0.09
CA ILE A 280 21.31 -6.25 -1.24
C ILE A 280 22.77 -6.18 -0.77
N HIS A 281 23.08 -5.46 0.29
CA HIS A 281 24.42 -5.43 0.87
C HIS A 281 24.90 -6.82 1.27
N ARG A 282 24.05 -7.65 1.87
CA ARG A 282 24.37 -9.05 2.18
C ARG A 282 24.67 -9.89 0.93
N ALA A 283 24.07 -9.55 -0.21
CA ALA A 283 24.31 -10.24 -1.47
C ALA A 283 25.61 -9.82 -2.15
N ILE A 284 25.90 -8.52 -2.26
CA ILE A 284 26.95 -7.96 -3.13
C ILE A 284 27.95 -7.05 -2.39
N GLY A 285 27.80 -6.83 -1.10
CA GLY A 285 28.74 -6.08 -0.27
C GLY A 285 29.03 -4.67 -0.80
N ARG A 286 30.29 -4.38 -1.06
CA ARG A 286 30.77 -3.04 -1.48
C ARG A 286 30.28 -2.58 -2.86
N GLN A 287 29.70 -3.45 -3.69
CA GLN A 287 29.12 -3.07 -4.98
C GLN A 287 27.80 -2.29 -4.80
N LEU A 288 27.18 -2.32 -3.60
CA LEU A 288 26.07 -1.46 -3.24
C LEU A 288 26.59 -0.09 -2.76
N ARG A 289 26.05 0.97 -3.35
CA ARG A 289 26.21 2.36 -2.89
C ARG A 289 24.85 2.90 -2.47
N CYS A 290 24.73 3.27 -1.21
CA CYS A 290 23.54 3.92 -0.68
C CYS A 290 23.73 5.43 -0.72
N ILE A 291 22.70 6.17 -1.13
CA ILE A 291 22.66 7.63 -1.14
C ILE A 291 21.58 8.07 -0.17
N PHE A 292 21.95 8.77 0.88
CA PHE A 292 21.03 9.48 1.75
C PHE A 292 21.08 10.96 1.44
N VAL A 293 19.94 11.53 1.08
CA VAL A 293 19.80 12.97 0.80
C VAL A 293 19.19 13.65 2.01
N ASP A 294 20.01 14.37 2.75
CA ASP A 294 19.50 15.28 3.77
C ASP A 294 18.92 16.54 3.10
N ASN A 295 17.62 16.52 2.95
CA ASN A 295 16.85 17.58 2.33
C ASN A 295 16.45 18.72 3.32
N GLY A 296 16.84 18.60 4.58
CA GLY A 296 16.45 19.55 5.62
C GLY A 296 14.98 19.47 6.05
N LEU A 297 14.23 18.48 5.58
CA LEU A 297 12.80 18.28 5.88
C LEU A 297 12.55 17.06 6.77
N VAL A 298 13.60 16.48 7.31
CA VAL A 298 13.57 15.31 8.21
C VAL A 298 13.46 15.75 9.67
N ARG A 299 13.12 14.79 10.56
CA ARG A 299 13.05 14.99 12.01
C ARG A 299 14.42 15.30 12.61
N ASN A 300 14.41 15.83 13.83
CA ASN A 300 15.64 16.00 14.62
C ASN A 300 16.39 14.66 14.75
N ARG A 301 17.72 14.72 14.67
CA ARG A 301 18.66 13.58 14.84
C ARG A 301 18.54 12.48 13.78
N GLU A 302 17.51 12.44 12.96
CA GLU A 302 17.30 11.40 11.96
C GLU A 302 18.50 11.21 11.00
N PRO A 303 19.13 12.26 10.46
CA PRO A 303 20.30 12.12 9.58
C PRO A 303 21.48 11.43 10.28
N GLU A 304 21.75 11.77 11.55
CA GLU A 304 22.86 11.16 12.32
C GLU A 304 22.55 9.73 12.75
N GLU A 305 21.30 9.43 13.10
CA GLU A 305 20.86 8.06 13.37
C GLU A 305 21.09 7.13 12.17
N ILE A 306 20.67 7.58 10.97
CA ILE A 306 20.86 6.82 9.73
C ILE A 306 22.35 6.60 9.45
N LYS A 307 23.17 7.61 9.61
CA LYS A 307 24.61 7.54 9.43
C LYS A 307 25.26 6.53 10.39
N THR A 308 24.88 6.57 11.67
CA THR A 308 25.36 5.65 12.69
C THR A 308 24.97 4.21 12.40
N ILE A 309 23.71 3.98 12.05
CA ILE A 309 23.21 2.63 11.79
C ILE A 309 23.88 2.04 10.54
N PHE A 310 23.85 2.73 9.40
CA PHE A 310 24.25 2.13 8.15
C PHE A 310 25.76 2.16 7.91
N ARG A 311 26.47 3.22 8.31
CA ARG A 311 27.94 3.23 8.27
C ARG A 311 28.56 2.48 9.44
N GLY A 312 28.05 2.73 10.66
CA GLY A 312 28.62 2.16 11.87
C GLY A 312 28.31 0.67 12.01
N ASN A 313 27.03 0.30 12.13
CA ASN A 313 26.65 -1.07 12.45
C ASN A 313 26.71 -2.02 11.23
N PHE A 314 26.28 -1.56 10.05
CA PHE A 314 26.25 -2.39 8.85
C PHE A 314 27.45 -2.22 7.93
N HIS A 315 28.36 -1.29 8.20
CA HIS A 315 29.57 -1.00 7.41
C HIS A 315 29.28 -0.81 5.91
N MET A 316 28.13 -0.19 5.59
CA MET A 316 27.70 0.03 4.21
C MET A 316 28.36 1.27 3.61
N ASN A 317 28.56 1.24 2.29
CA ASN A 317 28.97 2.42 1.53
C ASN A 317 27.80 3.40 1.44
N LEU A 318 27.78 4.41 2.31
CA LEU A 318 26.75 5.43 2.39
C LEU A 318 27.32 6.80 1.99
N ASP A 319 26.81 7.34 0.88
CA ASP A 319 27.06 8.72 0.47
C ASP A 319 26.00 9.62 1.14
N PHE A 320 26.46 10.46 2.04
CA PHE A 320 25.61 11.42 2.75
C PHE A 320 25.66 12.75 2.03
N VAL A 321 24.53 13.19 1.48
CA VAL A 321 24.43 14.40 0.67
C VAL A 321 23.65 15.47 1.42
N ASN A 322 24.31 16.53 1.87
CA ASN A 322 23.63 17.68 2.42
C ASN A 322 23.08 18.56 1.29
N ALA A 323 21.77 18.54 1.11
CA ALA A 323 21.08 19.31 0.08
C ALA A 323 20.06 20.32 0.68
N GLN A 324 20.07 20.55 2.00
CA GLN A 324 19.07 21.37 2.72
C GLN A 324 18.83 22.72 2.04
N SER A 325 19.89 23.46 1.71
CA SER A 325 19.78 24.78 1.07
C SER A 325 19.09 24.73 -0.30
N ARG A 326 19.26 23.65 -1.06
CA ARG A 326 18.63 23.46 -2.38
C ARG A 326 17.12 23.31 -2.23
N PHE A 327 16.69 22.45 -1.29
CA PHE A 327 15.27 22.21 -1.04
C PHE A 327 14.58 23.45 -0.46
N LEU A 328 15.16 24.11 0.51
CA LEU A 328 14.63 25.35 1.08
C LEU A 328 14.51 26.47 0.02
N LYS A 329 15.49 26.60 -0.87
CA LYS A 329 15.40 27.55 -1.98
C LYS A 329 14.24 27.24 -2.93
N ARG A 330 13.97 25.96 -3.19
CA ARG A 330 12.84 25.53 -4.05
C ARG A 330 11.48 25.74 -3.40
N LEU A 331 11.42 25.72 -2.07
CA LEU A 331 10.19 25.89 -1.28
C LEU A 331 9.90 27.34 -0.90
N LYS A 332 10.81 28.28 -1.17
CA LYS A 332 10.62 29.69 -0.85
C LYS A 332 9.38 30.25 -1.55
N GLY A 333 8.44 30.80 -0.76
CA GLY A 333 7.16 31.34 -1.25
C GLY A 333 6.12 30.29 -1.65
N VAL A 334 6.41 28.99 -1.51
CA VAL A 334 5.48 27.90 -1.88
C VAL A 334 4.59 27.57 -0.67
N THR A 335 3.28 27.74 -0.85
CA THR A 335 2.26 27.44 0.18
C THR A 335 1.32 26.31 -0.21
N ASP A 336 1.15 26.05 -1.51
CA ASP A 336 0.28 25.00 -2.03
C ASP A 336 0.89 23.61 -1.78
N PRO A 337 0.15 22.66 -1.17
CA PRO A 337 0.65 21.33 -0.82
C PRO A 337 1.13 20.49 -2.02
N GLU A 338 0.42 20.54 -3.14
CA GLU A 338 0.79 19.77 -4.32
C GLU A 338 2.04 20.34 -5.01
N VAL A 339 2.19 21.67 -5.00
CA VAL A 339 3.40 22.34 -5.48
C VAL A 339 4.59 22.02 -4.57
N LYS A 340 4.40 21.97 -3.24
CA LYS A 340 5.43 21.50 -2.30
C LYS A 340 5.89 20.08 -2.64
N ARG A 341 4.95 19.14 -2.74
CA ARG A 341 5.22 17.72 -3.06
C ARG A 341 6.00 17.57 -4.36
N LYS A 342 5.53 18.24 -5.42
CA LYS A 342 6.18 18.20 -6.73
C LYS A 342 7.59 18.80 -6.69
N SER A 343 7.75 19.98 -6.07
CA SER A 343 9.04 20.66 -5.98
C SER A 343 10.08 19.84 -5.23
N ILE A 344 9.67 19.18 -4.14
CA ILE A 344 10.53 18.29 -3.34
C ILE A 344 10.90 17.05 -4.15
N GLY A 345 9.91 16.40 -4.79
CA GLY A 345 10.15 15.21 -5.62
C GLY A 345 11.10 15.48 -6.78
N ASP A 346 10.85 16.57 -7.53
CA ASP A 346 11.70 16.96 -8.66
C ASP A 346 13.15 17.28 -8.23
N GLU A 347 13.33 17.92 -7.08
CA GLU A 347 14.66 18.25 -6.58
C GLU A 347 15.39 17.01 -6.03
N PHE A 348 14.64 16.13 -5.35
CA PHE A 348 15.20 14.85 -4.87
C PHE A 348 15.77 14.02 -6.03
N ILE A 349 15.00 13.89 -7.11
CA ILE A 349 15.44 13.15 -8.31
C ILE A 349 16.74 13.74 -8.88
N LYS A 350 16.83 15.08 -9.00
CA LYS A 350 18.02 15.75 -9.50
C LYS A 350 19.26 15.48 -8.65
N VAL A 351 19.13 15.66 -7.32
CA VAL A 351 20.23 15.39 -6.40
C VAL A 351 20.67 13.95 -6.48
N PHE A 352 19.70 13.03 -6.51
CA PHE A 352 19.99 11.61 -6.62
C PHE A 352 20.69 11.24 -7.94
N GLU A 353 20.25 11.80 -9.07
CA GLU A 353 20.89 11.59 -10.39
C GLU A 353 22.32 12.12 -10.42
N GLU A 354 22.55 13.31 -9.85
CA GLU A 354 23.88 13.93 -9.78
C GLU A 354 24.85 13.04 -9.00
N GLU A 355 24.42 12.49 -7.87
CA GLU A 355 25.25 11.60 -7.06
C GLU A 355 25.45 10.23 -7.71
N ALA A 356 24.41 9.64 -8.26
CA ALA A 356 24.50 8.35 -8.92
C ALA A 356 25.45 8.36 -10.13
N LYS A 357 25.55 9.49 -10.87
CA LYS A 357 26.48 9.67 -11.99
C LYS A 357 27.97 9.63 -11.56
N LYS A 358 28.29 9.94 -10.31
CA LYS A 358 29.65 9.88 -9.77
C LYS A 358 30.14 8.45 -9.53
N ILE A 359 29.21 7.47 -9.48
CA ILE A 359 29.50 6.09 -9.17
C ILE A 359 29.81 5.31 -10.44
N ARG A 360 30.96 4.62 -10.47
CA ARG A 360 31.38 3.84 -11.65
C ARG A 360 30.56 2.55 -11.80
N ARG A 361 30.24 2.17 -13.04
CA ARG A 361 29.58 0.91 -13.42
C ARG A 361 28.21 0.70 -12.80
N VAL A 362 27.47 1.76 -12.47
CA VAL A 362 26.09 1.64 -12.00
C VAL A 362 25.21 1.16 -13.15
N LYS A 363 24.60 0.00 -12.99
CA LYS A 363 23.61 -0.56 -13.92
C LYS A 363 22.24 -0.77 -13.28
N TYR A 364 22.18 -0.77 -11.95
CA TYR A 364 20.97 -1.11 -11.24
C TYR A 364 20.61 -0.03 -10.23
N LEU A 365 19.29 0.18 -10.08
CA LEU A 365 18.69 0.99 -9.03
C LEU A 365 17.86 0.09 -8.12
N ALA A 366 18.17 0.12 -6.83
CA ALA A 366 17.42 -0.60 -5.83
C ALA A 366 16.23 0.21 -5.31
N GLN A 367 15.08 -0.43 -5.20
CA GLN A 367 13.85 0.14 -4.63
C GLN A 367 13.22 -0.80 -3.62
N GLY A 368 12.64 -0.20 -2.57
CA GLY A 368 11.90 -0.91 -1.53
C GLY A 368 10.40 -1.06 -1.86
N THR A 369 10.04 -1.27 -3.12
CA THR A 369 8.65 -1.50 -3.56
C THR A 369 8.08 -2.73 -2.87
N LEU A 370 6.88 -2.63 -2.33
CA LEU A 370 6.16 -3.71 -1.66
C LEU A 370 5.08 -4.33 -2.56
N TYR A 371 4.58 -5.50 -2.17
CA TYR A 371 3.54 -6.20 -2.92
C TYR A 371 2.24 -5.39 -3.06
N PRO A 372 1.71 -4.70 -2.03
CA PRO A 372 0.57 -3.80 -2.18
C PRO A 372 0.79 -2.70 -3.22
N ASP A 373 1.97 -2.09 -3.28
CA ASP A 373 2.30 -1.04 -4.25
C ASP A 373 2.21 -1.56 -5.70
N VAL A 374 2.64 -2.81 -5.91
CA VAL A 374 2.58 -3.48 -7.23
C VAL A 374 1.14 -3.70 -7.66
N ILE A 375 0.30 -4.24 -6.77
CA ILE A 375 -1.10 -4.54 -7.06
C ILE A 375 -1.86 -3.25 -7.38
N GLU A 376 -1.67 -2.20 -6.60
CA GLU A 376 -2.29 -0.90 -6.82
C GLU A 376 -1.87 -0.27 -8.16
N SER A 377 -0.61 -0.43 -8.57
CA SER A 377 -0.11 0.08 -9.85
C SER A 377 -0.71 -0.63 -11.07
N VAL A 378 -1.04 -1.91 -10.95
CA VAL A 378 -1.64 -2.72 -12.02
C VAL A 378 -3.14 -2.44 -12.15
N SER A 379 -3.85 -2.23 -11.05
CA SER A 379 -5.28 -1.90 -11.04
C SER A 379 -5.57 -0.48 -11.55
N ALA A 380 -4.60 0.41 -11.55
CA ALA A 380 -4.71 1.80 -12.02
C ALA A 380 -5.03 1.94 -13.53
N THR A 381 -4.97 0.89 -14.32
CA THR A 381 -5.28 0.93 -15.76
C THR A 381 -6.78 0.86 -16.09
N GLY A 382 -7.69 0.83 -15.11
CA GLY A 382 -9.13 0.69 -15.39
C GLY A 382 -10.13 1.19 -14.34
N SER A 383 -9.73 1.82 -13.24
CA SER A 383 -10.64 2.24 -12.16
C SER A 383 -10.55 3.72 -11.81
N PRO A 384 -11.67 4.40 -11.42
CA PRO A 384 -11.68 5.80 -10.96
C PRO A 384 -10.79 6.10 -9.75
N SER A 385 -10.40 5.10 -8.96
CA SER A 385 -9.47 5.23 -7.83
C SER A 385 -8.02 5.51 -8.24
N ALA A 386 -7.69 5.36 -9.52
CA ALA A 386 -6.34 5.59 -10.05
C ALA A 386 -5.81 7.03 -9.91
N LYS A 387 -6.69 8.01 -9.65
CA LYS A 387 -6.30 9.43 -9.50
C LYS A 387 -5.81 9.80 -8.09
N ILE A 388 -5.98 8.95 -7.09
CA ILE A 388 -5.75 9.33 -5.68
C ILE A 388 -4.31 9.01 -5.21
N LYS A 389 -3.55 8.16 -5.90
CA LYS A 389 -2.22 7.71 -5.43
C LYS A 389 -1.08 7.89 -6.44
N THR A 390 -0.82 9.13 -6.86
CA THR A 390 0.44 9.49 -7.53
C THR A 390 1.64 9.60 -6.57
N HIS A 391 1.48 9.20 -5.31
CA HIS A 391 2.42 9.52 -4.22
C HIS A 391 3.39 8.38 -3.85
N HIS A 392 3.24 7.19 -4.39
CA HIS A 392 4.23 6.14 -4.23
C HIS A 392 5.18 6.13 -5.42
N ASN A 393 6.48 6.15 -5.15
CA ASN A 393 7.64 6.32 -6.05
C ASN A 393 7.73 5.40 -7.30
N VAL A 394 6.65 4.77 -7.72
CA VAL A 394 6.64 3.85 -8.88
C VAL A 394 6.67 4.58 -10.23
N GLY A 395 6.34 5.88 -10.24
CA GLY A 395 6.27 6.70 -11.47
C GLY A 395 7.33 7.80 -11.62
N GLY A 396 8.18 8.02 -10.61
CA GLY A 396 9.11 9.17 -10.56
C GLY A 396 10.57 8.84 -10.84
N LEU A 397 10.86 7.67 -11.41
CA LEU A 397 12.24 7.34 -11.77
C LEU A 397 12.72 8.17 -12.95
N PRO A 398 14.00 8.58 -12.92
CA PRO A 398 14.61 9.28 -14.04
C PRO A 398 14.58 8.40 -15.30
N GLU A 399 13.67 8.67 -16.22
CA GLU A 399 13.62 8.01 -17.54
C GLU A 399 14.95 8.13 -18.30
N LYS A 400 15.82 9.04 -17.84
CA LYS A 400 17.13 9.35 -18.44
C LYS A 400 18.27 8.43 -18.00
N MET A 401 18.12 7.63 -16.94
CA MET A 401 19.25 6.92 -16.36
C MET A 401 19.46 5.49 -16.89
N ASN A 402 18.65 4.95 -17.76
CA ASN A 402 18.80 3.57 -18.30
C ASN A 402 19.21 2.49 -17.27
N LEU A 403 18.83 2.65 -15.99
CA LEU A 403 19.13 1.71 -14.92
C LEU A 403 18.08 0.61 -14.87
N LYS A 404 18.50 -0.62 -14.62
CA LYS A 404 17.60 -1.73 -14.35
C LYS A 404 17.17 -1.69 -12.89
N LEU A 405 15.91 -2.02 -12.60
CA LEU A 405 15.39 -2.07 -11.24
C LEU A 405 15.76 -3.37 -10.53
N ILE A 406 16.09 -3.26 -9.25
CA ILE A 406 16.15 -4.37 -8.29
C ILE A 406 15.14 -4.06 -7.18
N GLU A 407 14.08 -4.84 -7.08
CA GLU A 407 12.99 -4.68 -6.12
C GLU A 407 12.88 -5.92 -5.23
N PRO A 408 13.76 -6.10 -4.25
CA PRO A 408 13.85 -7.35 -3.50
C PRO A 408 12.64 -7.63 -2.61
N LEU A 409 11.82 -6.62 -2.33
CA LEU A 409 10.65 -6.71 -1.44
C LEU A 409 9.32 -6.74 -2.22
N ARG A 410 9.37 -6.76 -3.55
CA ARG A 410 8.20 -6.64 -4.44
C ARG A 410 7.10 -7.67 -4.18
N GLU A 411 7.45 -8.82 -3.61
CA GLU A 411 6.52 -9.89 -3.30
C GLU A 411 6.09 -9.92 -1.83
N LEU A 412 6.56 -8.98 -0.99
CA LEU A 412 6.33 -9.00 0.45
C LEU A 412 5.26 -8.00 0.90
N PHE A 413 4.45 -8.41 1.88
CA PHE A 413 3.62 -7.51 2.66
C PHE A 413 4.45 -6.80 3.74
N LYS A 414 3.91 -5.71 4.28
CA LYS A 414 4.61 -4.86 5.26
C LYS A 414 5.03 -5.60 6.54
N ASP A 415 4.19 -6.51 7.01
CA ASP A 415 4.47 -7.35 8.18
C ASP A 415 5.57 -8.38 7.90
N GLU A 416 5.60 -8.96 6.69
CA GLU A 416 6.69 -9.85 6.25
C GLU A 416 8.02 -9.08 6.15
N VAL A 417 8.00 -7.82 5.68
CA VAL A 417 9.17 -6.95 5.64
C VAL A 417 9.70 -6.67 7.05
N ARG A 418 8.82 -6.45 8.03
CA ARG A 418 9.24 -6.26 9.43
C ARG A 418 9.86 -7.53 10.02
N GLU A 419 9.32 -8.69 9.71
CA GLU A 419 9.90 -9.97 10.11
C GLU A 419 11.26 -10.21 9.44
N LEU A 420 11.35 -9.90 8.14
CA LEU A 420 12.61 -9.92 7.40
C LEU A 420 13.65 -8.98 8.02
N ALA A 421 13.23 -7.76 8.43
CA ALA A 421 14.09 -6.79 9.10
C ALA A 421 14.69 -7.34 10.40
N LYS A 422 13.89 -8.04 11.23
CA LYS A 422 14.36 -8.70 12.45
C LYS A 422 15.43 -9.74 12.14
N GLN A 423 15.18 -10.61 11.16
CA GLN A 423 16.13 -11.66 10.77
C GLN A 423 17.40 -11.13 10.10
N LEU A 424 17.36 -9.94 9.53
CA LEU A 424 18.52 -9.23 8.98
C LEU A 424 19.31 -8.46 10.06
N GLY A 425 18.79 -8.37 11.30
CA GLY A 425 19.45 -7.70 12.42
C GLY A 425 19.30 -6.19 12.42
N LEU A 426 18.24 -5.63 11.79
CA LEU A 426 17.99 -4.20 11.89
C LEU A 426 17.55 -3.82 13.32
N PRO A 427 17.94 -2.62 13.80
CA PRO A 427 17.54 -2.15 15.11
C PRO A 427 16.01 -1.94 15.20
N GLN A 428 15.47 -2.08 16.42
CA GLN A 428 14.02 -1.96 16.64
C GLN A 428 13.47 -0.59 16.25
N GLU A 429 14.27 0.47 16.38
CA GLU A 429 13.94 1.83 15.99
C GLU A 429 13.67 1.98 14.48
N ILE A 430 14.31 1.16 13.65
CA ILE A 430 14.03 1.10 12.20
C ILE A 430 12.81 0.20 11.92
N ILE A 431 12.74 -0.98 12.57
CA ILE A 431 11.69 -1.97 12.36
C ILE A 431 10.30 -1.40 12.68
N HIS A 432 10.21 -0.69 13.80
CA HIS A 432 8.95 -0.11 14.29
C HIS A 432 8.77 1.36 13.93
N ARG A 433 9.63 1.90 13.06
CA ARG A 433 9.51 3.28 12.63
C ARG A 433 8.14 3.54 12.02
N GLN A 434 7.45 4.54 12.54
CA GLN A 434 6.17 4.98 12.01
C GLN A 434 6.34 5.52 10.58
N PRO A 435 5.33 5.40 9.72
CA PRO A 435 5.37 5.98 8.38
C PRO A 435 5.76 7.47 8.42
N PHE A 436 6.63 7.88 7.50
CA PHE A 436 7.03 9.27 7.33
C PHE A 436 6.88 9.65 5.86
N PRO A 437 6.20 10.76 5.54
CA PRO A 437 5.89 11.10 4.16
C PRO A 437 7.14 11.50 3.38
N GLY A 438 7.17 11.22 2.07
CA GLY A 438 8.29 11.59 1.20
C GLY A 438 8.65 13.07 1.22
N PRO A 439 7.67 14.02 1.24
CA PRO A 439 7.94 15.45 1.41
C PRO A 439 8.42 15.86 2.81
N GLY A 440 8.48 14.92 3.75
CA GLY A 440 8.94 15.18 5.11
C GLY A 440 8.07 16.16 5.88
N LEU A 441 8.69 16.96 6.71
CA LEU A 441 8.04 17.98 7.54
C LEU A 441 7.40 19.13 6.74
N ALA A 442 7.72 19.26 5.44
CA ALA A 442 7.18 20.35 4.62
C ALA A 442 5.65 20.33 4.52
N ILE A 443 5.03 19.13 4.53
CA ILE A 443 3.56 18.97 4.50
C ILE A 443 2.93 18.92 5.89
N ARG A 444 3.71 19.22 6.91
CA ARG A 444 3.28 19.40 8.30
C ARG A 444 3.44 20.86 8.75
N ILE A 445 3.75 21.75 7.82
CA ILE A 445 3.72 23.21 7.98
C ILE A 445 2.64 23.74 7.05
N VAL A 446 1.50 24.15 7.60
CA VAL A 446 0.41 24.75 6.81
C VAL A 446 0.82 26.15 6.38
N GLY A 447 1.21 26.28 5.10
CA GLY A 447 1.73 27.52 4.52
C GLY A 447 3.20 27.42 4.09
N GLU A 448 3.92 28.53 4.03
CA GLU A 448 5.31 28.58 3.56
C GLU A 448 6.26 27.86 4.52
N VAL A 449 7.19 27.10 3.95
CA VAL A 449 8.24 26.37 4.68
C VAL A 449 9.48 27.29 4.81
N THR A 450 9.84 27.64 6.07
CA THR A 450 11.07 28.38 6.36
C THR A 450 11.94 27.64 7.36
N PRO A 451 13.25 27.92 7.47
CA PRO A 451 14.14 27.30 8.46
C PRO A 451 13.62 27.44 9.90
N GLU A 452 13.08 28.60 10.24
CA GLU A 452 12.56 28.92 11.60
C GLU A 452 11.32 28.06 11.89
N ARG A 453 10.38 27.99 10.94
CA ARG A 453 9.17 27.17 11.07
C ARG A 453 9.48 25.69 11.16
N LEU A 454 10.47 25.23 10.38
CA LEU A 454 10.94 23.85 10.46
C LEU A 454 11.54 23.53 11.83
N GLN A 455 12.32 24.44 12.41
CA GLN A 455 12.90 24.23 13.73
C GLN A 455 11.81 24.15 14.80
N VAL A 456 10.88 25.11 14.80
CA VAL A 456 9.72 25.08 15.71
C VAL A 456 8.93 23.78 15.62
N LEU A 457 8.66 23.30 14.39
CA LEU A 457 7.95 22.05 14.19
C LEU A 457 8.76 20.83 14.67
N ARG A 458 10.08 20.80 14.40
CA ARG A 458 10.96 19.71 14.87
C ARG A 458 10.98 19.59 16.37
N ASP A 459 11.11 20.72 17.07
CA ASP A 459 11.18 20.74 18.53
C ASP A 459 9.86 20.29 19.15
N ALA A 460 8.72 20.75 18.62
CA ALA A 460 7.40 20.30 19.05
C ALA A 460 7.15 18.80 18.75
N ASP A 461 7.55 18.34 17.57
CA ASP A 461 7.39 16.94 17.15
C ASP A 461 8.26 15.99 18.01
N ASP A 462 9.49 16.40 18.35
CA ASP A 462 10.39 15.64 19.23
C ASP A 462 9.80 15.49 20.64
N ILE A 463 9.23 16.55 21.21
CA ILE A 463 8.54 16.52 22.49
C ILE A 463 7.35 15.53 22.42
N PHE A 464 6.47 15.67 21.44
CA PHE A 464 5.27 14.84 21.34
C PHE A 464 5.63 13.36 21.16
N VAL A 465 6.48 13.05 20.19
CA VAL A 465 6.90 11.66 19.92
C VAL A 465 7.65 11.05 21.11
N SER A 466 8.48 11.83 21.83
CA SER A 466 9.15 11.33 23.03
C SER A 466 8.18 11.00 24.16
N GLU A 467 7.15 11.81 24.39
CA GLU A 467 6.13 11.50 25.40
C GLU A 467 5.25 10.30 25.02
N ILE A 468 4.91 10.14 23.74
CA ILE A 468 4.23 8.93 23.24
C ILE A 468 5.10 7.66 23.47
N ARG A 469 6.43 7.76 23.27
CA ARG A 469 7.36 6.65 23.55
C ARG A 469 7.43 6.34 25.04
N LYS A 470 7.55 7.36 25.91
CA LYS A 470 7.57 7.19 27.38
C LYS A 470 6.27 6.60 27.91
N ALA A 471 5.15 6.88 27.30
CA ALA A 471 3.86 6.31 27.61
C ALA A 471 3.69 4.85 27.10
N GLY A 472 4.69 4.29 26.38
CA GLY A 472 4.62 2.93 25.82
C GLY A 472 3.73 2.80 24.57
N LEU A 473 3.14 3.89 24.08
CA LEU A 473 2.12 3.88 23.03
C LEU A 473 2.70 3.89 21.60
N TYR A 474 4.00 4.11 21.44
CA TYR A 474 4.60 4.35 20.11
C TYR A 474 4.38 3.19 19.12
N ASN A 475 4.37 1.95 19.61
CA ASN A 475 4.16 0.76 18.77
C ASN A 475 2.70 0.41 18.56
N ASP A 476 1.80 0.96 19.38
CA ASP A 476 0.37 0.68 19.34
C ASP A 476 -0.39 1.63 18.40
N VAL A 477 0.22 2.79 18.10
CA VAL A 477 -0.35 3.77 17.18
C VAL A 477 0.31 3.67 15.80
N TRP A 478 -0.49 3.93 14.76
CA TRP A 478 0.02 3.93 13.38
C TRP A 478 0.99 5.08 13.14
N GLN A 479 0.62 6.28 13.58
CA GLN A 479 1.40 7.50 13.38
C GLN A 479 1.08 8.55 14.43
N SER A 480 2.11 9.22 14.94
CA SER A 480 2.00 10.37 15.86
C SER A 480 2.95 11.46 15.41
N PHE A 481 2.44 12.70 15.28
CA PHE A 481 3.21 13.83 14.80
C PHE A 481 2.57 15.18 15.16
N CYS A 482 3.35 16.25 15.03
CA CYS A 482 2.91 17.61 15.14
C CYS A 482 2.69 18.25 13.76
N VAL A 483 1.77 19.22 13.70
CA VAL A 483 1.53 20.09 12.53
C VAL A 483 1.62 21.54 12.99
N LEU A 484 2.45 22.34 12.33
CA LEU A 484 2.53 23.77 12.58
C LEU A 484 1.46 24.50 11.77
N LEU A 485 0.51 25.09 12.47
CA LEU A 485 -0.51 25.97 11.89
C LEU A 485 0.04 27.40 11.88
N CYS A 486 0.30 27.95 10.68
CA CYS A 486 0.85 29.30 10.53
C CYS A 486 -0.21 30.38 10.74
N ILE A 487 -1.10 30.18 11.72
CA ILE A 487 -2.07 31.15 12.23
C ILE A 487 -1.60 31.69 13.57
N LYS A 488 -1.89 32.97 13.85
CA LYS A 488 -1.53 33.59 15.11
C LYS A 488 -2.69 33.48 16.11
N SER A 489 -2.39 32.94 17.28
CA SER A 489 -3.30 32.85 18.43
C SER A 489 -2.93 33.87 19.47
N VAL A 490 -3.94 34.48 20.10
CA VAL A 490 -3.75 35.36 21.26
C VAL A 490 -3.41 34.49 22.48
N GLY A 491 -2.40 34.89 23.21
CA GLY A 491 -2.00 34.33 24.50
C GLY A 491 -1.63 35.39 25.49
N VAL A 492 -1.48 35.01 26.76
CA VAL A 492 -0.90 35.83 27.82
C VAL A 492 0.28 35.06 28.41
N MET A 493 1.47 35.61 28.33
CA MET A 493 2.68 34.99 28.84
C MET A 493 3.48 36.08 29.62
N GLY A 494 3.74 35.83 30.91
CA GLY A 494 4.43 36.81 31.75
C GLY A 494 3.73 38.19 31.83
N ASP A 495 2.40 38.16 31.98
CA ASP A 495 1.54 39.36 32.05
C ASP A 495 1.47 40.19 30.74
N GLU A 496 2.12 39.75 29.68
CA GLU A 496 2.06 40.38 28.36
C GLU A 496 1.18 39.61 27.38
N ARG A 497 0.47 40.34 26.50
CA ARG A 497 -0.29 39.73 25.41
C ARG A 497 0.65 39.30 24.32
N THR A 498 0.58 38.00 23.95
CA THR A 498 1.39 37.41 22.88
C THR A 498 0.53 37.02 21.68
N TYR A 499 1.16 36.96 20.48
CA TYR A 499 0.57 36.51 19.23
C TYR A 499 1.50 35.49 18.60
N GLU A 500 1.28 34.20 18.95
CA GLU A 500 2.16 33.10 18.57
C GLU A 500 1.44 32.03 17.72
N ASN A 501 2.20 31.12 17.14
CA ASN A 501 1.63 30.08 16.32
C ASN A 501 0.93 29.00 17.15
N VAL A 502 0.18 28.14 16.45
CA VAL A 502 -0.56 27.01 17.03
C VAL A 502 0.06 25.70 16.53
N ILE A 503 0.27 24.75 17.44
CA ILE A 503 0.61 23.37 17.10
C ILE A 503 -0.64 22.50 17.18
N ALA A 504 -0.91 21.73 16.13
CA ALA A 504 -1.87 20.65 16.16
C ALA A 504 -1.15 19.32 16.38
N LEU A 505 -1.60 18.53 17.37
CA LEU A 505 -1.17 17.18 17.59
C LEU A 505 -2.05 16.23 16.77
N ARG A 506 -1.46 15.29 16.07
CA ARG A 506 -2.14 14.24 15.33
C ARG A 506 -1.64 12.87 15.79
N CYS A 507 -2.55 12.01 16.27
CA CYS A 507 -2.25 10.64 16.63
C CYS A 507 -3.36 9.74 16.11
N VAL A 508 -3.01 8.77 15.27
CA VAL A 508 -4.00 7.91 14.60
C VAL A 508 -3.65 6.44 14.74
N SER A 509 -4.68 5.61 14.81
CA SER A 509 -4.61 4.16 14.65
C SER A 509 -5.10 3.77 13.24
N SER A 510 -4.46 2.78 12.66
CA SER A 510 -4.82 2.20 11.37
C SER A 510 -4.19 0.82 11.22
N SER A 511 -4.76 -0.03 10.38
CA SER A 511 -4.16 -1.31 10.00
C SER A 511 -3.40 -1.24 8.66
N ASP A 512 -3.83 -0.39 7.75
CA ASP A 512 -3.37 -0.37 6.36
C ASP A 512 -3.17 1.05 5.78
N GLY A 513 -3.51 2.09 6.55
CA GLY A 513 -3.49 3.49 6.11
C GLY A 513 -4.64 3.88 5.18
N MET A 514 -5.52 2.96 4.80
CA MET A 514 -6.72 3.25 3.98
C MET A 514 -7.78 3.96 4.81
N THR A 515 -8.06 3.42 5.98
CA THR A 515 -8.91 4.01 7.01
C THR A 515 -8.08 4.28 8.25
N ALA A 516 -8.41 5.32 9.00
CA ALA A 516 -7.75 5.64 10.26
C ALA A 516 -8.73 6.32 11.22
N ASP A 517 -8.59 6.03 12.51
CA ASP A 517 -9.29 6.75 13.57
C ASP A 517 -8.29 7.47 14.45
N TRP A 518 -8.71 8.58 15.08
CA TRP A 518 -7.88 9.27 16.05
C TRP A 518 -7.74 8.44 17.33
N VAL A 519 -6.57 8.47 17.93
CA VAL A 519 -6.29 7.75 19.18
C VAL A 519 -6.78 8.60 20.35
N ARG A 520 -7.52 8.00 21.26
CA ARG A 520 -8.02 8.65 22.48
C ARG A 520 -6.90 8.64 23.52
N LEU A 521 -5.96 9.60 23.40
CA LEU A 521 -4.87 9.75 24.34
C LEU A 521 -5.41 10.21 25.71
N ASP A 522 -4.73 9.77 26.78
CA ASP A 522 -5.04 10.20 28.14
C ASP A 522 -4.95 11.74 28.25
N PRO A 523 -5.97 12.43 28.84
CA PRO A 523 -5.95 13.87 29.04
C PRO A 523 -4.72 14.38 29.82
N ALA A 524 -4.21 13.61 30.77
CA ALA A 524 -3.00 13.98 31.52
C ALA A 524 -1.76 13.97 30.61
N LEU A 525 -1.67 12.99 29.68
CA LEU A 525 -0.61 12.97 28.67
C LEU A 525 -0.70 14.17 27.72
N LEU A 526 -1.90 14.48 27.22
CA LEU A 526 -2.14 15.64 26.36
C LEU A 526 -1.79 16.96 27.10
N GLY A 527 -2.20 17.08 28.36
CA GLY A 527 -1.85 18.23 29.19
C GLY A 527 -0.33 18.40 29.39
N LYS A 528 0.37 17.29 29.66
CA LYS A 528 1.82 17.26 29.79
C LYS A 528 2.52 17.68 28.49
N VAL A 529 2.11 17.12 27.35
CA VAL A 529 2.66 17.47 26.03
C VAL A 529 2.43 18.94 25.72
N SER A 530 1.21 19.43 25.93
CA SER A 530 0.85 20.84 25.71
C SER A 530 1.71 21.78 26.55
N SER A 531 1.84 21.48 27.86
CA SER A 531 2.66 22.28 28.78
C SER A 531 4.13 22.29 28.35
N ARG A 532 4.69 21.14 27.97
CA ARG A 532 6.07 21.05 27.49
C ARG A 532 6.30 21.86 26.22
N ILE A 533 5.42 21.69 25.21
CA ILE A 533 5.55 22.41 23.94
C ILE A 533 5.51 23.92 24.16
N ILE A 534 4.54 24.42 24.94
CA ILE A 534 4.41 25.88 25.21
C ILE A 534 5.63 26.44 25.96
N ASN A 535 6.17 25.67 26.90
CA ASN A 535 7.30 26.16 27.73
C ASN A 535 8.67 25.99 27.06
N GLU A 536 8.86 24.91 26.24
CA GLU A 536 10.17 24.56 25.69
C GLU A 536 10.34 25.06 24.24
N VAL A 537 9.25 25.29 23.48
CA VAL A 537 9.30 25.73 22.08
C VAL A 537 8.89 27.18 21.91
N LYS A 538 9.85 28.04 21.59
CA LYS A 538 9.59 29.46 21.36
C LYS A 538 8.67 29.68 20.15
N GLY A 539 7.73 30.61 20.27
CA GLY A 539 6.83 31.00 19.18
C GLY A 539 5.54 30.18 19.12
N ILE A 540 5.22 29.41 20.17
CA ILE A 540 3.99 28.66 20.36
C ILE A 540 3.32 29.04 21.65
N ASN A 541 2.03 29.43 21.59
CA ASN A 541 1.22 29.71 22.78
C ASN A 541 -0.06 28.84 22.85
N ARG A 542 -0.27 27.93 21.87
CA ARG A 542 -1.46 27.08 21.85
C ARG A 542 -1.18 25.72 21.22
N VAL A 543 -1.71 24.68 21.86
CA VAL A 543 -1.70 23.30 21.35
C VAL A 543 -3.14 22.82 21.23
N VAL A 544 -3.48 22.19 20.10
CA VAL A 544 -4.78 21.58 19.83
C VAL A 544 -4.60 20.10 19.45
N TYR A 545 -5.64 19.28 19.62
CA TYR A 545 -5.61 17.87 19.24
C TYR A 545 -6.62 17.61 18.11
N ASP A 546 -6.17 16.99 17.01
CA ASP A 546 -7.01 16.65 15.87
C ASP A 546 -7.72 15.33 16.12
N ILE A 547 -9.06 15.38 16.23
CA ILE A 547 -9.96 14.25 16.51
C ILE A 547 -10.70 13.75 15.27
N SER A 548 -10.19 14.03 14.07
CA SER A 548 -10.84 13.66 12.81
C SER A 548 -10.45 12.24 12.37
N SER A 549 -11.43 11.47 11.88
CA SER A 549 -11.21 10.13 11.31
C SER A 549 -10.96 10.22 9.80
N LYS A 550 -10.33 9.18 9.23
CA LYS A 550 -10.18 9.00 7.78
C LYS A 550 -11.05 7.85 7.30
N PRO A 551 -12.03 8.04 6.39
CA PRO A 551 -12.55 9.34 5.92
C PRO A 551 -13.33 10.11 6.98
N PRO A 552 -13.69 11.42 6.81
CA PRO A 552 -13.48 12.20 5.60
C PRO A 552 -12.11 12.89 5.52
N SER A 553 -11.38 13.05 6.64
CA SER A 553 -10.05 13.68 6.62
C SER A 553 -8.98 12.70 6.08
N THR A 554 -7.76 13.22 5.89
CA THR A 554 -6.56 12.41 5.62
C THR A 554 -5.74 12.21 6.90
N ILE A 555 -4.73 11.34 6.87
CA ILE A 555 -3.80 11.21 8.02
C ILE A 555 -2.91 12.45 8.08
N GLU A 556 -2.21 12.79 6.99
CA GLU A 556 -1.45 14.04 6.89
C GLU A 556 -2.41 15.21 6.62
N TRP A 557 -2.01 16.44 7.01
CA TRP A 557 -2.82 17.63 6.83
C TRP A 557 -2.69 18.28 5.46
N GLU A 558 -1.50 18.15 4.81
CA GLU A 558 -1.24 18.62 3.44
C GLU A 558 -0.79 17.49 2.52
#